data_f92c0709adffa4cb41bc3b97cfaad564
#
_entry.id   f92c0709adffa4cb41bc3b97cfaad564
#
_cell.length_a   1.000
_cell.length_b   1.000
_cell.length_c   1.000
_cell.angle_alpha   90.00
_cell.angle_beta   90.00
_cell.angle_gamma   90.00
#
_symmetry.space_group_name_H-M   'P 1'
#
loop_
_entity.id
_entity.type
_entity.pdbx_description
1 polymer ?
#
loop_
_entity_poly.entity_id
_entity_poly.type
_entity_poly.pdbx_seq_one_letter_code
_entity_poly.pdbx_strand_id
1 'polypeptide(L)'
;MLSFIQLDKPHIDIELYGTDTNIAPIDKVHIMDEDSFEQFTLEWLFGCKKSKYSSIKRIGGAGDKGRDVVGYYSDGTVDYYQCKHYNTGLAPTNYYLELGKLCYYTYKKEIPIPKEYFIIASNDVGSSLQDLIDKPSDLLTSLIKNWDTYCKTKITKTKEVPLDKSFLDYIKSFDFTIIKTYPIAQVIDEYLDTIYGNIRFGGRRLSLPTTLTPTDTVESEEMPYISALLEAYSDELNIKIDTIKSLEAYSSYFKHLNRQRKDYYSAETIRRFVRDTLTDSQQ
;
A
#
# COMPACT_ATOMS: atom_id res chain seq x y z
N MET A 1 -27.74 -13.91 -16.32
CA MET A 1 -26.46 -14.53 -15.97
C MET A 1 -25.50 -13.43 -15.63
N LEU A 2 -25.24 -13.18 -14.35
CA LEU A 2 -24.26 -12.18 -13.93
C LEU A 2 -22.87 -12.74 -14.25
N SER A 3 -22.22 -12.18 -15.25
CA SER A 3 -20.81 -12.48 -15.50
C SER A 3 -19.99 -11.86 -14.35
N PHE A 4 -19.47 -12.69 -13.49
CA PHE A 4 -18.47 -12.26 -12.51
C PHE A 4 -17.27 -11.74 -13.29
N ILE A 5 -17.04 -10.43 -13.26
CA ILE A 5 -15.79 -9.84 -13.74
C ILE A 5 -14.72 -10.25 -12.73
N GLN A 6 -13.88 -11.20 -13.10
CA GLN A 6 -12.74 -11.60 -12.30
C GLN A 6 -11.82 -10.38 -12.20
N LEU A 7 -11.58 -9.90 -10.98
CA LEU A 7 -10.60 -8.85 -10.73
C LEU A 7 -9.23 -9.40 -11.12
N ASP A 8 -8.51 -8.72 -12.01
CA ASP A 8 -7.13 -9.07 -12.36
C ASP A 8 -6.25 -8.81 -11.13
N LYS A 9 -6.09 -9.85 -10.30
CA LYS A 9 -5.25 -9.77 -9.11
C LYS A 9 -3.80 -9.55 -9.54
N PRO A 10 -3.10 -8.51 -9.01
CA PRO A 10 -1.70 -8.32 -9.30
C PRO A 10 -0.89 -9.56 -8.95
N HIS A 11 -0.04 -10.01 -9.89
CA HIS A 11 0.90 -11.11 -9.65
C HIS A 11 2.13 -10.56 -8.93
N ILE A 12 2.58 -11.26 -7.89
CA ILE A 12 3.81 -10.94 -7.17
C ILE A 12 4.79 -12.07 -7.42
N ASP A 13 5.92 -11.74 -8.00
CA ASP A 13 7.04 -12.66 -8.10
C ASP A 13 7.89 -12.55 -6.83
N ILE A 14 7.68 -13.49 -5.91
CA ILE A 14 8.35 -13.51 -4.59
C ILE A 14 9.87 -13.69 -4.74
N GLU A 15 10.34 -14.30 -5.82
CA GLU A 15 11.76 -14.54 -6.05
C GLU A 15 12.53 -13.24 -6.38
N LEU A 16 11.83 -12.21 -6.90
CA LEU A 16 12.43 -10.92 -7.25
C LEU A 16 12.61 -9.96 -6.08
N TYR A 17 11.90 -10.17 -4.96
CA TYR A 17 11.91 -9.26 -3.83
C TYR A 17 12.71 -9.85 -2.67
N GLY A 18 14.01 -9.61 -2.67
CA GLY A 18 14.85 -9.90 -1.52
C GLY A 18 14.38 -9.13 -0.28
N THR A 19 14.43 -9.78 0.88
CA THR A 19 14.06 -9.20 2.18
C THR A 19 15.10 -8.21 2.70
N ASP A 20 15.62 -7.31 1.84
CA ASP A 20 16.53 -6.27 2.32
C ASP A 20 15.75 -5.24 3.13
N THR A 21 15.71 -5.45 4.44
CA THR A 21 15.01 -4.62 5.41
C THR A 21 15.78 -3.34 5.77
N ASN A 22 16.99 -3.14 5.21
CA ASN A 22 17.85 -2.02 5.57
C ASN A 22 17.56 -0.76 4.74
N ILE A 23 16.85 -0.89 3.60
CA ILE A 23 16.47 0.24 2.76
C ILE A 23 15.10 0.75 3.20
N ALA A 24 14.98 2.05 3.45
CA ALA A 24 13.69 2.64 3.80
C ALA A 24 12.66 2.46 2.67
N PRO A 25 11.36 2.25 2.97
CA PRO A 25 10.33 2.08 1.95
C PRO A 25 10.30 3.21 0.90
N ILE A 26 10.52 4.45 1.31
CA ILE A 26 10.57 5.59 0.39
C ILE A 26 11.75 5.48 -0.59
N ASP A 27 12.92 5.05 -0.12
CA ASP A 27 14.09 4.86 -0.98
C ASP A 27 13.86 3.71 -1.96
N LYS A 28 13.16 2.63 -1.53
CA LYS A 28 12.74 1.55 -2.42
C LYS A 28 11.80 2.06 -3.53
N VAL A 29 10.91 3.00 -3.22
CA VAL A 29 10.06 3.65 -4.24
C VAL A 29 10.90 4.49 -5.19
N HIS A 30 11.87 5.26 -4.70
CA HIS A 30 12.71 6.12 -5.52
C HIS A 30 13.62 5.37 -6.51
N ILE A 31 14.02 4.12 -6.20
CA ILE A 31 14.84 3.29 -7.09
C ILE A 31 14.03 2.43 -8.07
N MET A 32 12.70 2.44 -8.01
CA MET A 32 11.85 1.76 -9.00
C MET A 32 12.05 2.38 -10.38
N ASP A 33 11.85 1.59 -11.43
CA ASP A 33 11.58 2.12 -12.75
C ASP A 33 10.10 2.53 -12.89
N GLU A 34 9.74 3.17 -14.00
CA GLU A 34 8.38 3.65 -14.25
C GLU A 34 7.36 2.49 -14.21
N ASP A 35 7.72 1.35 -14.80
CA ASP A 35 6.87 0.16 -14.89
C ASP A 35 6.60 -0.46 -13.50
N SER A 36 7.65 -0.56 -12.70
CA SER A 36 7.57 -1.03 -11.29
C SER A 36 6.76 -0.07 -10.41
N PHE A 37 6.84 1.24 -10.66
CA PHE A 37 6.07 2.23 -9.92
C PHE A 37 4.57 2.18 -10.26
N GLU A 38 4.23 1.97 -11.53
CA GLU A 38 2.83 1.71 -11.92
C GLU A 38 2.29 0.41 -11.33
N GLN A 39 3.12 -0.66 -11.29
CA GLN A 39 2.75 -1.92 -10.66
C GLN A 39 2.56 -1.76 -9.15
N PHE A 40 3.44 -1.03 -8.46
CA PHE A 40 3.29 -0.66 -7.05
C PHE A 40 1.97 0.08 -6.79
N THR A 41 1.62 1.04 -7.66
CA THR A 41 0.35 1.77 -7.56
C THR A 41 -0.86 0.86 -7.74
N LEU A 42 -0.80 -0.10 -8.70
CA LEU A 42 -1.85 -1.11 -8.87
C LEU A 42 -2.01 -1.98 -7.62
N GLU A 43 -0.91 -2.46 -7.05
CA GLU A 43 -0.91 -3.29 -5.84
C GLU A 43 -1.48 -2.53 -4.63
N TRP A 44 -1.10 -1.25 -4.46
CA TRP A 44 -1.66 -0.39 -3.42
C TRP A 44 -3.17 -0.24 -3.57
N LEU A 45 -3.65 0.09 -4.77
CA LEU A 45 -5.09 0.23 -5.03
C LEU A 45 -5.83 -1.08 -4.78
N PHE A 46 -5.27 -2.20 -5.22
CA PHE A 46 -5.88 -3.50 -5.01
C PHE A 46 -5.90 -3.90 -3.54
N GLY A 47 -4.82 -3.63 -2.79
CA GLY A 47 -4.74 -3.94 -1.36
C GLY A 47 -5.60 -3.04 -0.48
N CYS A 48 -5.65 -1.74 -0.79
CA CYS A 48 -6.24 -0.74 0.12
C CYS A 48 -7.59 -0.18 -0.35
N LYS A 49 -7.86 -0.16 -1.66
CA LYS A 49 -9.04 0.51 -2.24
C LYS A 49 -9.97 -0.45 -2.99
N LYS A 50 -9.73 -1.77 -2.93
CA LYS A 50 -10.51 -2.78 -3.63
C LYS A 50 -12.02 -2.67 -3.37
N SER A 51 -12.43 -2.36 -2.14
CA SER A 51 -13.84 -2.22 -1.78
C SER A 51 -14.55 -1.04 -2.47
N LYS A 52 -13.79 -0.05 -2.96
CA LYS A 52 -14.31 1.13 -3.68
C LYS A 52 -14.69 0.80 -5.12
N TYR A 53 -14.04 -0.19 -5.74
CA TYR A 53 -14.15 -0.48 -7.17
C TYR A 53 -14.67 -1.88 -7.45
N SER A 54 -15.41 -2.02 -8.55
CA SER A 54 -15.79 -3.33 -9.10
C SER A 54 -14.61 -4.00 -9.80
N SER A 55 -13.71 -3.23 -10.40
CA SER A 55 -12.44 -3.71 -10.92
C SER A 55 -11.37 -2.60 -10.92
N ILE A 56 -10.10 -3.01 -10.87
CA ILE A 56 -8.95 -2.12 -10.97
C ILE A 56 -8.03 -2.71 -12.03
N LYS A 57 -7.58 -1.90 -12.99
CA LYS A 57 -6.74 -2.35 -14.11
C LYS A 57 -5.58 -1.40 -14.34
N ARG A 58 -4.39 -1.95 -14.53
CA ARG A 58 -3.28 -1.23 -15.13
C ARG A 58 -3.49 -1.20 -16.64
N ILE A 59 -3.35 -0.02 -17.24
CA ILE A 59 -3.47 0.21 -18.68
C ILE A 59 -2.10 0.64 -19.15
N GLY A 60 -1.23 -0.33 -19.46
CA GLY A 60 0.11 -0.02 -19.97
C GLY A 60 0.17 0.01 -21.50
N GLY A 61 1.16 0.74 -22.02
CA GLY A 61 1.53 0.74 -23.42
C GLY A 61 1.14 1.98 -24.22
N ALA A 62 1.55 2.04 -25.49
CA ALA A 62 1.45 3.21 -26.37
C ALA A 62 0.02 3.72 -26.67
N GLY A 63 -1.00 3.15 -26.11
CA GLY A 63 -2.42 3.50 -26.29
C GLY A 63 -3.16 3.87 -25.01
N ASP A 64 -2.47 4.10 -23.91
CA ASP A 64 -3.03 4.37 -22.57
C ASP A 64 -3.84 5.67 -22.50
N LYS A 65 -3.59 6.61 -23.44
CA LYS A 65 -4.25 7.93 -23.50
C LYS A 65 -4.07 8.75 -22.20
N GLY A 66 -2.94 8.54 -21.51
CA GLY A 66 -2.62 9.20 -20.25
C GLY A 66 -3.33 8.60 -19.06
N ARG A 67 -3.48 7.25 -19.01
CA ARG A 67 -4.09 6.53 -17.90
C ARG A 67 -3.23 5.34 -17.54
N ASP A 68 -2.59 5.35 -16.38
CA ASP A 68 -1.71 4.26 -15.99
C ASP A 68 -2.48 3.18 -15.21
N VAL A 69 -3.28 3.59 -14.21
CA VAL A 69 -4.19 2.67 -13.49
C VAL A 69 -5.61 3.25 -13.47
N VAL A 70 -6.60 2.40 -13.67
CA VAL A 70 -8.02 2.77 -13.71
C VAL A 70 -8.81 1.95 -12.71
N GLY A 71 -9.52 2.64 -11.82
CA GLY A 71 -10.53 2.07 -10.94
C GLY A 71 -11.92 2.20 -11.57
N TYR A 72 -12.60 1.08 -11.78
CA TYR A 72 -13.96 1.03 -12.34
C TYR A 72 -14.98 0.84 -11.23
N TYR A 73 -15.98 1.70 -11.17
CA TYR A 73 -17.11 1.55 -10.28
C TYR A 73 -18.17 0.59 -10.85
N SER A 74 -19.06 0.11 -10.00
CA SER A 74 -20.19 -0.76 -10.42
C SER A 74 -21.18 -0.05 -11.32
N ASP A 75 -21.28 1.29 -11.26
CA ASP A 75 -22.14 2.12 -12.11
C ASP A 75 -21.52 2.45 -13.48
N GLY A 76 -20.32 1.91 -13.78
CA GLY A 76 -19.59 2.14 -15.03
C GLY A 76 -18.77 3.43 -15.05
N THR A 77 -18.80 4.25 -14.00
CA THR A 77 -17.92 5.42 -13.88
C THR A 77 -16.51 4.99 -13.49
N VAL A 78 -15.54 5.88 -13.58
CA VAL A 78 -14.12 5.55 -13.38
C VAL A 78 -13.39 6.61 -12.56
N ASP A 79 -12.31 6.19 -11.89
CA ASP A 79 -11.24 7.05 -11.43
C ASP A 79 -9.96 6.73 -12.20
N TYR A 80 -9.15 7.75 -12.48
CA TYR A 80 -7.83 7.58 -13.09
C TYR A 80 -6.72 7.88 -12.08
N TYR A 81 -5.68 7.07 -12.15
CA TYR A 81 -4.45 7.22 -11.39
C TYR A 81 -3.30 7.33 -12.38
N GLN A 82 -2.72 8.53 -12.47
CA GLN A 82 -1.58 8.82 -13.33
C GLN A 82 -0.32 8.75 -12.50
N CYS A 83 0.58 7.84 -12.86
CA CYS A 83 1.84 7.61 -12.20
C CYS A 83 2.95 8.46 -12.82
N LYS A 84 3.78 9.09 -11.99
CA LYS A 84 4.96 9.83 -12.45
C LYS A 84 6.15 9.51 -11.57
N HIS A 85 7.15 8.90 -12.19
CA HIS A 85 8.39 8.57 -11.51
C HIS A 85 9.49 9.56 -11.93
N TYR A 86 9.80 10.52 -11.05
CA TYR A 86 10.81 11.53 -11.24
C TYR A 86 11.71 11.63 -10.00
N ASN A 87 12.96 12.07 -10.21
CA ASN A 87 13.93 12.24 -9.12
C ASN A 87 13.70 13.52 -8.30
N THR A 88 12.75 14.35 -8.68
CA THR A 88 12.40 15.61 -8.02
C THR A 88 10.89 15.77 -8.00
N GLY A 89 10.38 16.66 -7.14
CA GLY A 89 8.96 17.00 -7.11
C GLY A 89 8.42 17.41 -8.49
N LEU A 90 7.23 16.91 -8.84
CA LEU A 90 6.63 17.10 -10.15
C LEU A 90 6.28 18.57 -10.39
N ALA A 91 6.88 19.17 -11.43
CA ALA A 91 6.63 20.55 -11.81
C ALA A 91 5.45 20.67 -12.83
N PRO A 92 4.80 21.83 -12.96
CA PRO A 92 3.73 22.05 -13.94
C PRO A 92 4.15 21.70 -15.38
N THR A 93 5.37 22.04 -15.78
CA THR A 93 5.93 21.76 -17.10
C THR A 93 6.02 20.27 -17.44
N ASN A 94 6.18 19.43 -16.43
CA ASN A 94 6.20 17.98 -16.59
C ASN A 94 4.78 17.38 -16.67
N TYR A 95 3.75 18.18 -16.34
CA TYR A 95 2.39 17.65 -16.20
C TYR A 95 1.38 18.20 -17.22
N TYR A 96 1.65 19.34 -17.89
CA TYR A 96 0.73 19.89 -18.90
C TYR A 96 0.34 18.90 -19.99
N LEU A 97 1.27 18.05 -20.43
CA LEU A 97 0.98 17.04 -21.43
C LEU A 97 -0.09 16.05 -20.97
N GLU A 98 -0.03 15.59 -19.73
CA GLU A 98 -1.02 14.63 -19.21
C GLU A 98 -2.39 15.29 -19.04
N LEU A 99 -2.44 16.53 -18.54
CA LEU A 99 -3.68 17.30 -18.50
C LEU A 99 -4.24 17.54 -19.91
N GLY A 100 -3.36 17.84 -20.87
CA GLY A 100 -3.73 17.98 -22.26
C GLY A 100 -4.30 16.70 -22.87
N LYS A 101 -3.70 15.54 -22.57
CA LYS A 101 -4.23 14.23 -22.98
C LYS A 101 -5.61 13.98 -22.35
N LEU A 102 -5.78 14.22 -21.06
CA LEU A 102 -7.06 14.08 -20.37
C LEU A 102 -8.15 14.89 -21.06
N CYS A 103 -7.92 16.20 -21.28
CA CYS A 103 -8.87 17.07 -21.95
C CYS A 103 -9.16 16.63 -23.40
N TYR A 104 -8.13 16.26 -24.14
CA TYR A 104 -8.28 15.88 -25.55
C TYR A 104 -9.06 14.58 -25.73
N TYR A 105 -8.69 13.53 -25.01
CA TYR A 105 -9.33 12.22 -25.20
C TYR A 105 -10.75 12.18 -24.62
N THR A 106 -11.04 12.95 -23.56
CA THR A 106 -12.41 13.12 -23.07
C THR A 106 -13.26 13.96 -24.03
N TYR A 107 -12.70 15.04 -24.64
CA TYR A 107 -13.34 15.80 -25.71
C TYR A 107 -13.70 14.90 -26.91
N LYS A 108 -12.79 14.03 -27.33
CA LYS A 108 -13.01 13.05 -28.40
C LYS A 108 -13.95 11.91 -28.00
N LYS A 109 -14.39 11.84 -26.76
CA LYS A 109 -15.18 10.73 -26.20
C LYS A 109 -14.49 9.36 -26.35
N GLU A 110 -13.18 9.35 -26.44
CA GLU A 110 -12.38 8.13 -26.55
C GLU A 110 -12.12 7.51 -25.18
N ILE A 111 -12.24 8.31 -24.12
CA ILE A 111 -12.26 7.89 -22.72
C ILE A 111 -13.37 8.64 -21.98
N PRO A 112 -14.00 8.06 -20.96
CA PRO A 112 -14.95 8.78 -20.10
C PRO A 112 -14.25 9.85 -19.25
N ILE A 113 -14.99 10.89 -18.86
CA ILE A 113 -14.52 11.84 -17.84
C ILE A 113 -14.52 11.09 -16.50
N PRO A 114 -13.40 11.06 -15.76
CA PRO A 114 -13.34 10.36 -14.48
C PRO A 114 -14.10 11.14 -13.40
N LYS A 115 -14.55 10.42 -12.34
CA LYS A 115 -15.04 11.06 -11.11
C LYS A 115 -13.92 11.82 -10.41
N GLU A 116 -12.76 11.16 -10.30
CA GLU A 116 -11.55 11.71 -9.71
C GLU A 116 -10.34 11.35 -10.59
N TYR A 117 -9.39 12.24 -10.70
CA TYR A 117 -8.14 12.05 -11.40
C TYR A 117 -6.98 12.29 -10.44
N PHE A 118 -6.31 11.21 -10.06
CA PHE A 118 -5.25 11.22 -9.05
C PHE A 118 -3.87 11.27 -9.69
N ILE A 119 -3.04 12.18 -9.21
CA ILE A 119 -1.62 12.23 -9.52
C ILE A 119 -0.86 11.49 -8.43
N ILE A 120 -0.17 10.42 -8.81
CA ILE A 120 0.71 9.64 -7.93
C ILE A 120 2.14 9.88 -8.43
N ALA A 121 2.94 10.60 -7.65
CA ALA A 121 4.32 10.92 -8.02
C ALA A 121 5.29 10.39 -6.97
N SER A 122 6.40 9.75 -7.41
CA SER A 122 7.39 9.13 -6.52
C SER A 122 8.08 10.12 -5.56
N ASN A 123 8.15 11.40 -5.94
CA ASN A 123 8.67 12.49 -5.14
C ASN A 123 7.63 13.60 -4.92
N ASP A 124 6.34 13.21 -4.85
CA ASP A 124 5.20 14.12 -4.73
C ASP A 124 5.11 15.18 -5.84
N VAL A 125 4.12 16.04 -5.77
CA VAL A 125 4.03 17.23 -6.61
C VAL A 125 4.81 18.38 -5.96
N GLY A 126 5.53 19.13 -6.77
CA GLY A 126 6.19 20.35 -6.31
C GLY A 126 5.16 21.43 -5.94
N SER A 127 5.53 22.35 -5.05
CA SER A 127 4.63 23.42 -4.55
C SER A 127 3.95 24.21 -5.66
N SER A 128 4.66 24.52 -6.73
CA SER A 128 4.10 25.27 -7.88
C SER A 128 3.00 24.52 -8.63
N LEU A 129 3.07 23.18 -8.72
CA LEU A 129 1.99 22.39 -9.30
C LEU A 129 0.84 22.24 -8.32
N GLN A 130 1.14 22.04 -7.04
CA GLN A 130 0.13 21.97 -5.97
C GLN A 130 -0.68 23.26 -5.90
N ASP A 131 -0.03 24.43 -5.93
CA ASP A 131 -0.72 25.74 -5.96
C ASP A 131 -1.69 25.88 -7.14
N LEU A 132 -1.36 25.32 -8.29
CA LEU A 132 -2.26 25.31 -9.46
C LEU A 132 -3.42 24.33 -9.26
N ILE A 133 -3.18 23.15 -8.70
CA ILE A 133 -4.23 22.16 -8.44
C ILE A 133 -5.23 22.69 -7.39
N ASP A 134 -4.74 23.37 -6.37
CA ASP A 134 -5.58 23.99 -5.33
C ASP A 134 -6.42 25.15 -5.87
N LYS A 135 -6.04 25.70 -7.06
CA LYS A 135 -6.75 26.79 -7.75
C LYS A 135 -7.10 26.37 -9.18
N PRO A 136 -8.19 25.61 -9.38
CA PRO A 136 -8.55 25.05 -10.68
C PRO A 136 -8.65 26.07 -11.83
N SER A 137 -9.05 27.31 -11.55
CA SER A 137 -9.06 28.41 -12.52
C SER A 137 -7.67 28.81 -13.00
N ASP A 138 -6.67 28.76 -12.09
CA ASP A 138 -5.28 29.09 -12.41
C ASP A 138 -4.65 27.93 -13.20
N LEU A 139 -4.98 26.69 -12.84
CA LEU A 139 -4.56 25.50 -13.57
C LEU A 139 -5.07 25.53 -15.02
N LEU A 140 -6.36 25.82 -15.23
CA LEU A 140 -6.96 26.01 -16.55
C LEU A 140 -6.23 27.10 -17.35
N THR A 141 -6.04 28.27 -16.76
CA THR A 141 -5.39 29.41 -17.42
C THR A 141 -3.95 29.07 -17.80
N SER A 142 -3.23 28.39 -16.89
CA SER A 142 -1.86 27.97 -17.09
C SER A 142 -1.76 26.91 -18.18
N LEU A 143 -2.67 25.92 -18.22
CA LEU A 143 -2.73 24.90 -19.27
C LEU A 143 -2.94 25.53 -20.65
N ILE A 144 -3.92 26.43 -20.79
CA ILE A 144 -4.20 27.11 -22.06
C ILE A 144 -2.98 27.93 -22.53
N LYS A 145 -2.37 28.70 -21.62
CA LYS A 145 -1.18 29.52 -21.92
C LYS A 145 -0.01 28.69 -22.45
N ASN A 146 0.16 27.48 -21.91
CA ASN A 146 1.30 26.61 -22.22
C ASN A 146 0.98 25.55 -23.28
N TRP A 147 -0.23 25.55 -23.86
CA TRP A 147 -0.72 24.52 -24.76
C TRP A 147 0.19 24.28 -25.97
N ASP A 148 0.57 25.33 -26.68
CA ASP A 148 1.38 25.20 -27.90
C ASP A 148 2.75 24.58 -27.61
N THR A 149 3.32 24.85 -26.45
CA THR A 149 4.64 24.35 -26.04
C THR A 149 4.61 22.89 -25.59
N TYR A 150 3.60 22.49 -24.81
CA TYR A 150 3.61 21.20 -24.13
C TYR A 150 2.60 20.20 -24.67
N CYS A 151 1.52 20.64 -25.33
CA CYS A 151 0.40 19.78 -25.69
C CYS A 151 0.24 19.63 -27.22
N LYS A 152 0.24 20.72 -27.95
CA LYS A 152 -0.16 20.79 -29.37
C LYS A 152 0.43 19.70 -30.25
N THR A 153 1.73 19.45 -30.16
CA THR A 153 2.46 18.48 -31.01
C THR A 153 2.77 17.16 -30.29
N LYS A 154 2.44 17.03 -28.98
CA LYS A 154 2.89 15.91 -28.16
C LYS A 154 1.77 14.96 -27.73
N ILE A 155 0.49 15.39 -27.81
CA ILE A 155 -0.66 14.55 -27.41
C ILE A 155 -0.80 13.35 -28.34
N THR A 156 -0.61 13.57 -29.65
CA THR A 156 -0.64 12.49 -30.64
C THR A 156 0.66 12.44 -31.43
N LYS A 157 1.04 11.23 -31.88
CA LYS A 157 2.25 11.06 -32.73
C LYS A 157 2.05 11.46 -34.19
N THR A 158 0.78 11.56 -34.65
CA THR A 158 0.45 11.62 -36.07
C THR A 158 -0.13 12.96 -36.53
N LYS A 159 -0.63 13.78 -35.61
CA LYS A 159 -1.26 15.07 -35.94
C LYS A 159 -1.12 16.07 -34.81
N GLU A 160 -1.12 17.34 -35.16
CA GLU A 160 -1.22 18.41 -34.17
C GLU A 160 -2.64 18.51 -33.58
N VAL A 161 -2.69 18.97 -32.34
CA VAL A 161 -3.92 19.22 -31.59
C VAL A 161 -3.96 20.70 -31.19
N PRO A 162 -4.34 21.59 -32.14
CA PRO A 162 -4.48 23.00 -31.83
C PRO A 162 -5.72 23.26 -30.97
N LEU A 163 -5.71 24.38 -30.24
CA LEU A 163 -6.89 24.88 -29.53
C LEU A 163 -7.82 25.60 -30.51
N ASP A 164 -8.58 24.84 -31.30
CA ASP A 164 -9.68 25.44 -32.06
C ASP A 164 -10.81 25.90 -31.09
N LYS A 165 -11.75 26.68 -31.62
CA LYS A 165 -12.80 27.27 -30.79
C LYS A 165 -13.60 26.22 -30.01
N SER A 166 -13.99 25.13 -30.66
CA SER A 166 -14.84 24.10 -30.02
C SER A 166 -14.10 23.36 -28.91
N PHE A 167 -12.83 23.04 -29.13
CA PHE A 167 -12.02 22.37 -28.13
C PHE A 167 -11.62 23.33 -26.99
N LEU A 168 -11.32 24.58 -27.27
CA LEU A 168 -11.07 25.61 -26.27
C LEU A 168 -12.30 25.82 -25.36
N ASP A 169 -13.50 25.89 -25.94
CA ASP A 169 -14.74 26.04 -25.21
C ASP A 169 -14.98 24.81 -24.31
N TYR A 170 -14.66 23.60 -24.80
CA TYR A 170 -14.71 22.37 -23.99
C TYR A 170 -13.75 22.43 -22.81
N ILE A 171 -12.47 22.80 -23.01
CA ILE A 171 -11.48 22.91 -21.94
C ILE A 171 -11.93 23.93 -20.89
N LYS A 172 -12.51 25.06 -21.31
CA LYS A 172 -13.05 26.07 -20.38
C LYS A 172 -14.24 25.57 -19.56
N SER A 173 -15.00 24.61 -20.08
CA SER A 173 -16.12 23.98 -19.39
C SER A 173 -15.72 22.74 -18.57
N PHE A 174 -14.48 22.27 -18.72
CA PHE A 174 -14.00 21.08 -18.03
C PHE A 174 -13.79 21.36 -16.53
N ASP A 175 -14.28 20.46 -15.69
CA ASP A 175 -14.15 20.59 -14.24
C ASP A 175 -12.77 20.12 -13.77
N PHE A 176 -11.86 21.06 -13.54
CA PHE A 176 -10.52 20.77 -13.04
C PHE A 176 -10.49 20.47 -11.52
N THR A 177 -11.61 20.58 -10.81
CA THR A 177 -11.68 20.21 -9.38
C THR A 177 -11.55 18.71 -9.14
N ILE A 178 -11.73 17.91 -10.18
CA ILE A 178 -11.54 16.45 -10.13
C ILE A 178 -10.06 16.04 -10.00
N ILE A 179 -9.12 16.96 -10.26
CA ILE A 179 -7.69 16.67 -10.19
C ILE A 179 -7.23 16.73 -8.74
N LYS A 180 -6.67 15.63 -8.28
CA LYS A 180 -6.22 15.44 -6.90
C LYS A 180 -4.77 14.94 -6.89
N THR A 181 -4.09 15.17 -5.79
CA THR A 181 -2.80 14.55 -5.49
C THR A 181 -2.97 13.52 -4.39
N TYR A 182 -2.13 12.49 -4.42
CA TYR A 182 -2.07 11.52 -3.35
C TYR A 182 -0.63 11.46 -2.85
N PRO A 183 -0.34 11.93 -1.61
CA PRO A 183 1.03 11.99 -1.11
C PRO A 183 1.68 10.61 -1.08
N ILE A 184 2.91 10.49 -1.60
CA ILE A 184 3.62 9.21 -1.67
C ILE A 184 3.83 8.58 -0.29
N ALA A 185 4.08 9.40 0.72
CA ALA A 185 4.21 8.93 2.10
C ALA A 185 2.94 8.22 2.59
N GLN A 186 1.75 8.75 2.24
CA GLN A 186 0.47 8.11 2.58
C GLN A 186 0.25 6.83 1.79
N VAL A 187 0.59 6.81 0.49
CA VAL A 187 0.53 5.60 -0.34
C VAL A 187 1.39 4.49 0.27
N ILE A 188 2.63 4.81 0.66
CA ILE A 188 3.54 3.87 1.31
C ILE A 188 2.97 3.38 2.65
N ASP A 189 2.46 4.28 3.47
CA ASP A 189 1.91 3.95 4.79
C ASP A 189 0.74 2.97 4.69
N GLU A 190 -0.21 3.25 3.79
CA GLU A 190 -1.33 2.34 3.51
C GLU A 190 -0.86 1.02 2.89
N TYR A 191 0.12 1.06 1.96
CA TYR A 191 0.64 -0.12 1.26
C TYR A 191 1.33 -1.11 2.19
N LEU A 192 2.08 -0.61 3.20
CA LEU A 192 2.79 -1.44 4.17
C LEU A 192 1.87 -2.36 4.99
N ASP A 193 0.58 -2.03 5.11
CA ASP A 193 -0.42 -2.85 5.80
C ASP A 193 -1.00 -3.95 4.89
N THR A 194 -0.60 -4.00 3.63
CA THR A 194 -1.07 -5.01 2.67
C THR A 194 -0.12 -6.21 2.58
N ILE A 195 -0.63 -7.33 2.03
CA ILE A 195 0.22 -8.48 1.71
C ILE A 195 1.33 -8.11 0.71
N TYR A 196 1.06 -7.18 -0.21
CA TYR A 196 2.02 -6.68 -1.19
C TYR A 196 3.15 -5.90 -0.53
N GLY A 197 2.83 -5.05 0.45
CA GLY A 197 3.79 -4.31 1.26
C GLY A 197 4.69 -5.23 2.09
N ASN A 198 4.11 -6.29 2.65
CA ASN A 198 4.88 -7.31 3.37
C ASN A 198 5.92 -7.99 2.47
N ILE A 199 5.56 -8.32 1.24
CA ILE A 199 6.44 -9.02 0.30
C ILE A 199 7.49 -8.06 -0.28
N ARG A 200 7.06 -6.90 -0.82
CA ARG A 200 7.95 -5.96 -1.52
C ARG A 200 8.88 -5.17 -0.58
N PHE A 201 8.38 -4.76 0.58
CA PHE A 201 9.10 -3.87 1.51
C PHE A 201 9.48 -4.55 2.83
N GLY A 202 9.12 -5.82 3.04
CA GLY A 202 9.28 -6.51 4.32
C GLY A 202 8.22 -6.14 5.35
N GLY A 203 7.15 -5.45 4.94
CA GLY A 203 6.04 -5.04 5.78
C GLY A 203 6.40 -4.04 6.88
N ARG A 204 5.40 -3.70 7.70
CA ARG A 204 5.69 -3.09 9.00
C ARG A 204 6.35 -4.15 9.87
N ARG A 205 7.42 -3.83 10.57
CA ARG A 205 7.89 -4.68 11.66
C ARG A 205 6.72 -4.83 12.61
N LEU A 206 6.11 -6.02 12.59
CA LEU A 206 5.13 -6.34 13.60
C LEU A 206 5.81 -6.10 14.94
N SER A 207 5.32 -5.13 15.72
CA SER A 207 5.76 -5.02 17.11
C SER A 207 5.47 -6.37 17.73
N LEU A 208 6.52 -7.09 18.11
CA LEU A 208 6.31 -8.34 18.84
C LEU A 208 5.35 -8.04 19.99
N PRO A 209 4.32 -8.85 20.18
CA PRO A 209 3.37 -8.63 21.25
C PRO A 209 4.13 -8.58 22.56
N THR A 210 3.71 -7.72 23.47
CA THR A 210 4.30 -7.67 24.81
C THR A 210 4.21 -9.07 25.41
N THR A 211 5.37 -9.64 25.73
CA THR A 211 5.45 -10.99 26.31
C THR A 211 4.58 -11.04 27.56
N LEU A 212 3.64 -11.97 27.59
CA LEU A 212 2.85 -12.22 28.80
C LEU A 212 3.80 -12.64 29.91
N THR A 213 3.66 -12.04 31.07
CA THR A 213 4.41 -12.46 32.27
C THR A 213 3.61 -13.50 33.01
N PRO A 214 4.29 -14.54 33.60
CA PRO A 214 3.60 -15.49 34.47
C PRO A 214 2.85 -14.77 35.58
N THR A 215 1.63 -15.20 35.83
CA THR A 215 0.85 -14.77 37.00
C THR A 215 1.43 -15.36 38.30
N ASP A 216 1.14 -14.76 39.44
CA ASP A 216 1.60 -15.30 40.73
C ASP A 216 1.00 -16.69 41.02
N THR A 217 -0.17 -16.97 40.46
CA THR A 217 -0.83 -18.28 40.50
C THR A 217 -0.57 -19.05 39.22
N VAL A 218 -0.49 -20.38 39.33
CA VAL A 218 -0.37 -21.26 38.16
C VAL A 218 -1.73 -21.39 37.47
N GLU A 219 -1.78 -21.06 36.20
CA GLU A 219 -3.00 -21.21 35.39
C GLU A 219 -3.24 -22.67 35.01
N SER A 220 -4.51 -23.05 34.80
CA SER A 220 -4.89 -24.42 34.45
C SER A 220 -4.19 -24.98 33.22
N GLU A 221 -3.89 -24.09 32.25
CA GLU A 221 -3.25 -24.44 30.97
C GLU A 221 -1.75 -24.73 31.12
N GLU A 222 -1.06 -24.16 32.13
CA GLU A 222 0.36 -24.45 32.39
C GLU A 222 0.54 -25.64 33.35
N MET A 223 -0.53 -26.08 34.07
CA MET A 223 -0.48 -27.16 35.05
C MET A 223 0.18 -28.46 34.55
N PRO A 224 -0.11 -28.98 33.36
CA PRO A 224 0.55 -30.20 32.86
C PRO A 224 2.07 -30.06 32.77
N TYR A 225 2.53 -28.87 32.32
CA TYR A 225 3.96 -28.56 32.17
C TYR A 225 4.64 -28.41 33.54
N ILE A 226 3.99 -27.69 34.47
CA ILE A 226 4.49 -27.52 35.84
C ILE A 226 4.56 -28.86 36.58
N SER A 227 3.54 -29.71 36.45
CA SER A 227 3.52 -31.03 37.09
C SER A 227 4.68 -31.90 36.61
N ALA A 228 4.96 -31.94 35.33
CA ALA A 228 6.09 -32.68 34.77
C ALA A 228 7.45 -32.15 35.28
N LEU A 229 7.61 -30.83 35.45
CA LEU A 229 8.82 -30.26 36.05
C LEU A 229 8.98 -30.62 37.52
N LEU A 230 7.90 -30.57 38.31
CA LEU A 230 7.94 -30.94 39.73
C LEU A 230 8.27 -32.43 39.92
N GLU A 231 7.74 -33.31 39.05
CA GLU A 231 8.08 -34.73 39.02
C GLU A 231 9.57 -34.93 38.72
N ALA A 232 10.10 -34.28 37.69
CA ALA A 232 11.52 -34.37 37.34
C ALA A 232 12.44 -33.89 38.49
N TYR A 233 12.06 -32.82 39.20
CA TYR A 233 12.80 -32.32 40.35
C TYR A 233 12.69 -33.27 41.54
N SER A 234 11.53 -33.93 41.74
CA SER A 234 11.35 -34.93 42.77
C SER A 234 12.27 -36.12 42.58
N ASP A 235 12.38 -36.59 41.34
CA ASP A 235 13.26 -37.71 40.94
C ASP A 235 14.74 -37.34 41.16
N GLU A 236 15.16 -36.17 40.68
CA GLU A 236 16.56 -35.73 40.83
C GLU A 236 16.99 -35.53 42.28
N LEU A 237 16.11 -34.96 43.10
CA LEU A 237 16.39 -34.71 44.51
C LEU A 237 16.09 -35.93 45.41
N ASN A 238 15.48 -36.97 44.86
CA ASN A 238 15.02 -38.16 45.57
C ASN A 238 14.13 -37.81 46.77
N ILE A 239 13.24 -36.84 46.59
CA ILE A 239 12.26 -36.34 47.58
C ILE A 239 10.94 -36.03 46.88
N LYS A 240 9.83 -36.09 47.62
CA LYS A 240 8.53 -35.74 47.07
C LYS A 240 8.31 -34.22 47.02
N ILE A 241 8.14 -33.63 45.81
CA ILE A 241 7.84 -32.22 45.59
C ILE A 241 6.51 -32.13 44.82
N ASP A 242 5.43 -31.87 45.54
CA ASP A 242 4.07 -31.84 44.98
C ASP A 242 3.59 -30.43 44.62
N THR A 243 4.28 -29.39 45.11
CA THR A 243 3.84 -27.99 44.91
C THR A 243 5.02 -27.06 44.68
N ILE A 244 4.77 -25.93 43.99
CA ILE A 244 5.77 -24.87 43.79
C ILE A 244 6.28 -24.35 45.13
N LYS A 245 5.40 -24.27 46.16
CA LYS A 245 5.77 -23.80 47.51
C LYS A 245 6.79 -24.71 48.17
N SER A 246 6.67 -26.04 48.00
CA SER A 246 7.67 -26.98 48.53
C SER A 246 9.02 -26.88 47.83
N LEU A 247 9.05 -26.35 46.59
CA LEU A 247 10.28 -26.11 45.85
C LEU A 247 11.03 -24.85 46.31
N GLU A 248 10.40 -23.92 47.01
CA GLU A 248 11.04 -22.68 47.52
C GLU A 248 12.27 -22.96 48.39
N ALA A 249 12.27 -24.09 49.11
CA ALA A 249 13.42 -24.52 49.91
C ALA A 249 14.66 -24.88 49.04
N TYR A 250 14.48 -25.11 47.74
CA TYR A 250 15.51 -25.51 46.80
C TYR A 250 15.74 -24.39 45.77
N SER A 251 16.45 -23.37 46.18
CA SER A 251 16.62 -22.07 45.46
C SER A 251 17.02 -22.20 43.98
N SER A 252 17.88 -23.17 43.61
CA SER A 252 18.31 -23.38 42.21
C SER A 252 17.16 -23.90 41.36
N TYR A 253 16.40 -24.84 41.83
CA TYR A 253 15.26 -25.45 41.15
C TYR A 253 14.09 -24.46 41.05
N PHE A 254 13.86 -23.68 42.09
CA PHE A 254 12.86 -22.62 42.07
C PHE A 254 13.16 -21.53 41.06
N LYS A 255 14.44 -21.12 40.94
CA LYS A 255 14.88 -20.19 39.89
C LYS A 255 14.73 -20.79 38.51
N HIS A 256 15.06 -22.07 38.34
CA HIS A 256 14.89 -22.77 37.07
C HIS A 256 13.42 -22.84 36.66
N LEU A 257 12.53 -23.23 37.58
CA LEU A 257 11.08 -23.24 37.34
C LEU A 257 10.56 -21.88 36.88
N ASN A 258 10.93 -20.80 37.57
CA ASN A 258 10.48 -19.45 37.21
C ASN A 258 10.99 -19.00 35.83
N ARG A 259 12.20 -19.42 35.44
CA ARG A 259 12.69 -19.18 34.06
C ARG A 259 11.87 -19.98 33.06
N GLN A 260 11.62 -21.24 33.31
CA GLN A 260 10.83 -22.10 32.43
C GLN A 260 9.38 -21.61 32.29
N ARG A 261 8.77 -21.05 33.34
CA ARG A 261 7.47 -20.40 33.25
C ARG A 261 7.51 -19.17 32.34
N LYS A 262 8.55 -18.32 32.41
CA LYS A 262 8.73 -17.18 31.49
C LYS A 262 8.87 -17.63 30.06
N ASP A 263 9.65 -18.67 29.80
CA ASP A 263 9.87 -19.21 28.47
C ASP A 263 8.56 -19.80 27.89
N TYR A 264 7.77 -20.49 28.72
CA TYR A 264 6.45 -21.01 28.36
C TYR A 264 5.50 -19.85 27.92
N TYR A 265 5.39 -18.79 28.73
CA TYR A 265 4.54 -17.64 28.41
C TYR A 265 5.03 -16.87 27.17
N SER A 266 6.32 -16.81 26.94
CA SER A 266 6.91 -16.22 25.72
C SER A 266 6.53 -17.04 24.49
N ALA A 267 6.66 -18.36 24.54
CA ALA A 267 6.29 -19.27 23.46
C ALA A 267 4.78 -19.20 23.15
N GLU A 268 3.94 -19.19 24.20
CA GLU A 268 2.49 -19.07 24.03
C GLU A 268 2.07 -17.71 23.45
N THR A 269 2.75 -16.63 23.83
CA THR A 269 2.55 -15.31 23.25
C THR A 269 2.83 -15.31 21.74
N ILE A 270 3.95 -15.91 21.31
CA ILE A 270 4.29 -16.03 19.89
C ILE A 270 3.27 -16.93 19.17
N ARG A 271 2.87 -18.04 19.77
CA ARG A 271 1.89 -18.96 19.20
C ARG A 271 0.54 -18.29 18.97
N ARG A 272 0.03 -17.53 19.94
CA ARG A 272 -1.23 -16.75 19.82
C ARG A 272 -1.10 -15.70 18.74
N PHE A 273 0.00 -14.94 18.73
CA PHE A 273 0.27 -13.94 17.72
C PHE A 273 0.27 -14.51 16.29
N VAL A 274 0.98 -15.62 16.06
CA VAL A 274 1.03 -16.28 14.74
C VAL A 274 -0.35 -16.79 14.34
N ARG A 275 -1.10 -17.43 15.26
CA ARG A 275 -2.45 -17.90 15.00
C ARG A 275 -3.38 -16.74 14.59
N ASP A 276 -3.38 -15.65 15.38
CA ASP A 276 -4.28 -14.51 15.16
C ASP A 276 -3.94 -13.76 13.87
N THR A 277 -2.66 -13.70 13.50
CA THR A 277 -2.20 -13.10 12.23
C THR A 277 -2.54 -13.96 10.99
N LEU A 278 -2.55 -15.28 11.11
CA LEU A 278 -2.86 -16.21 10.00
C LEU A 278 -4.37 -16.31 9.72
N THR A 279 -5.23 -16.15 10.73
CA THR A 279 -6.69 -16.20 10.56
C THR A 279 -7.24 -14.99 9.78
N ASP A 280 -6.65 -13.83 9.91
CA ASP A 280 -7.06 -12.63 9.17
C ASP A 280 -6.64 -12.64 7.68
N SER A 281 -5.70 -13.51 7.31
CA SER A 281 -5.20 -13.62 5.92
C SER A 281 -5.95 -14.64 5.07
N GLN A 282 -6.90 -15.42 5.64
CA GLN A 282 -7.68 -16.45 4.95
C GLN A 282 -9.18 -16.12 4.76
N GLN A 283 -9.64 -14.96 5.24
CA GLN A 283 -10.98 -14.42 4.94
C GLN A 283 -10.92 -13.37 3.83
#